data_231de7537e2c0a67f11b21e0586dc214
#
_entry.id   231de7537e2c0a67f11b21e0586dc214
#
_cell.length_a   1.000
_cell.length_b   1.000
_cell.length_c   1.000
_cell.angle_alpha   90.00
_cell.angle_beta   90.00
_cell.angle_gamma   90.00
#
_symmetry.space_group_name_H-M   'P 1'
#
loop_
_entity.id
_entity.type
_entity.pdbx_description
1 polymer ?
#
loop_
_entity_poly.entity_id
_entity_poly.type
_entity_poly.pdbx_seq_one_letter_code
_entity_poly.pdbx_strand_id
1 'polypeptide(L)'
;MGRLFGTDGVRGVANRELTAELALALGAAAARHLASSTGPGRRVAVIGRDPRASGEMLEAAVIAGLSSEGVDALRVGVLPTPAVAYLTGAYDADFGVMISASHNPMPDNGIKIFGPGGHKLDDDTEDQIENLVAAGPGLRPVGAGIGRVLDAEDAAERYLRHVGKASTSRLDGLTVVVDCAHGAASAAAPSAYRAAGARVIAINAEPNGLNINERCGSTHLDALRAAVIAHRADLGIAHDGDADRCLAVDANGELVDGDTIMVVLALAMKEAGELASDTLVATVMSNLGLHLAMRAAGVTVHTTGVGDRYVLEELRAGDYSLGGEQSGHIVMPALGSTGDGIVTGLRLMTRMVQTGSSLATLAAAMQTLPQVLINVEVADKATAAVAPSVQTAVAQAEAELGDTGRILLRPSGTEPLIRVMVEAADQDIAQRLAITVADAVGAAG
;
A
#
# COMPACT_ATOMS: atom_id res chain seq x y z
N MET A 1 -6.86 19.70 -19.02
CA MET A 1 -7.43 18.64 -18.16
C MET A 1 -6.55 18.58 -16.93
N GLY A 2 -7.10 18.29 -15.75
CA GLY A 2 -6.24 17.99 -14.60
C GLY A 2 -5.43 16.72 -14.87
N ARG A 3 -4.35 16.48 -14.12
CA ARG A 3 -3.51 15.27 -14.19
C ARG A 3 -4.38 14.02 -13.99
N LEU A 4 -4.24 13.01 -14.85
CA LEU A 4 -4.99 11.75 -14.76
C LEU A 4 -4.42 10.84 -13.67
N PHE A 5 -3.08 10.72 -13.64
CA PHE A 5 -2.40 9.93 -12.63
C PHE A 5 -2.40 10.64 -11.29
N GLY A 6 -2.93 9.95 -10.27
CA GLY A 6 -2.76 10.32 -8.87
C GLY A 6 -1.47 9.73 -8.28
N THR A 7 -1.36 9.66 -6.95
CA THR A 7 -0.23 9.04 -6.27
C THR A 7 -0.12 7.53 -6.50
N ASP A 8 -1.18 6.86 -6.96
CA ASP A 8 -1.24 5.41 -7.13
C ASP A 8 -2.14 5.03 -8.32
N GLY A 9 -1.73 5.44 -9.52
CA GLY A 9 -2.42 5.18 -10.77
C GLY A 9 -3.60 6.12 -11.06
N VAL A 10 -4.41 5.77 -12.06
CA VAL A 10 -5.61 6.48 -12.47
C VAL A 10 -6.82 5.87 -11.77
N ARG A 11 -7.51 6.62 -10.92
CA ARG A 11 -8.65 6.14 -10.13
C ARG A 11 -9.90 6.97 -10.39
N GLY A 12 -11.07 6.36 -10.19
CA GLY A 12 -12.35 7.04 -10.25
C GLY A 12 -13.53 6.08 -10.12
N VAL A 13 -14.73 6.63 -10.05
CA VAL A 13 -15.95 5.83 -10.10
C VAL A 13 -16.03 5.13 -11.47
N ALA A 14 -16.06 3.80 -11.43
CA ALA A 14 -16.07 2.99 -12.66
C ALA A 14 -17.30 3.30 -13.52
N ASN A 15 -17.08 3.35 -14.82
CA ASN A 15 -18.07 3.68 -15.85
C ASN A 15 -18.65 5.12 -15.75
N ARG A 16 -18.05 6.00 -14.93
CA ARG A 16 -18.37 7.42 -14.86
C ARG A 16 -17.12 8.28 -15.10
N GLU A 17 -16.10 8.11 -14.28
CA GLU A 17 -14.80 8.80 -14.37
C GLU A 17 -13.76 7.88 -15.01
N LEU A 18 -13.71 6.61 -14.56
CA LEU A 18 -12.89 5.57 -15.16
C LEU A 18 -13.74 4.72 -16.12
N THR A 19 -13.85 5.19 -17.36
CA THR A 19 -14.66 4.54 -18.41
C THR A 19 -13.87 3.48 -19.18
N ALA A 20 -14.57 2.63 -19.93
CA ALA A 20 -13.94 1.65 -20.81
C ALA A 20 -13.08 2.32 -21.90
N GLU A 21 -13.52 3.49 -22.43
CA GLU A 21 -12.78 4.26 -23.42
C GLU A 21 -11.45 4.79 -22.85
N LEU A 22 -11.48 5.30 -21.61
CA LEU A 22 -10.26 5.76 -20.93
C LEU A 22 -9.33 4.58 -20.65
N ALA A 23 -9.84 3.44 -20.19
CA ALA A 23 -9.06 2.23 -19.93
C ALA A 23 -8.38 1.71 -21.23
N LEU A 24 -9.10 1.69 -22.35
CA LEU A 24 -8.54 1.35 -23.66
C LEU A 24 -7.43 2.34 -24.06
N ALA A 25 -7.69 3.64 -23.90
CA ALA A 25 -6.71 4.66 -24.25
C ALA A 25 -5.44 4.56 -23.40
N LEU A 26 -5.57 4.32 -22.08
CA LEU A 26 -4.45 4.10 -21.17
C LEU A 26 -3.65 2.86 -21.57
N GLY A 27 -4.31 1.73 -21.85
CA GLY A 27 -3.65 0.51 -22.32
C GLY A 27 -2.87 0.73 -23.62
N ALA A 28 -3.47 1.42 -24.60
CA ALA A 28 -2.79 1.76 -25.86
C ALA A 28 -1.61 2.72 -25.65
N ALA A 29 -1.75 3.72 -24.79
CA ALA A 29 -0.69 4.68 -24.50
C ALA A 29 0.49 4.03 -23.76
N ALA A 30 0.19 3.19 -22.73
CA ALA A 30 1.20 2.41 -22.04
C ALA A 30 1.97 1.48 -22.98
N ALA A 31 1.26 0.77 -23.86
CA ALA A 31 1.87 -0.09 -24.87
C ALA A 31 2.84 0.69 -25.78
N ARG A 32 2.46 1.86 -26.26
CA ARG A 32 3.32 2.70 -27.11
C ARG A 32 4.56 3.23 -26.41
N HIS A 33 4.44 3.54 -25.13
CA HIS A 33 5.53 4.14 -24.37
C HIS A 33 6.46 3.09 -23.76
N LEU A 34 5.91 2.08 -23.08
CA LEU A 34 6.67 1.14 -22.27
C LEU A 34 7.17 -0.08 -23.06
N ALA A 35 6.46 -0.48 -24.12
CA ALA A 35 6.84 -1.61 -24.94
C ALA A 35 7.80 -1.23 -26.08
N SER A 36 8.66 -0.24 -25.86
CA SER A 36 9.61 0.27 -26.86
C SER A 36 10.90 -0.55 -26.97
N SER A 37 11.03 -1.66 -26.25
CA SER A 37 12.25 -2.47 -26.26
C SER A 37 12.63 -2.95 -27.66
N THR A 38 13.92 -2.84 -28.00
CA THR A 38 14.52 -3.20 -29.29
C THR A 38 14.86 -4.68 -29.41
N GLY A 39 14.38 -5.54 -28.49
CA GLY A 39 14.67 -6.96 -28.46
C GLY A 39 13.95 -7.78 -29.53
N PRO A 40 14.52 -8.91 -29.97
CA PRO A 40 13.86 -9.83 -30.89
C PRO A 40 12.81 -10.63 -30.11
N GLY A 41 11.54 -10.23 -30.15
CA GLY A 41 10.44 -10.95 -29.51
C GLY A 41 9.14 -10.17 -29.59
N ARG A 42 8.03 -10.83 -29.26
CA ARG A 42 6.78 -10.14 -29.04
C ARG A 42 6.81 -9.44 -27.69
N ARG A 43 6.25 -8.26 -27.64
CA ARG A 43 6.11 -7.46 -26.40
C ARG A 43 4.99 -8.04 -25.57
N VAL A 44 5.18 -8.08 -24.25
CA VAL A 44 4.22 -8.69 -23.32
C VAL A 44 3.91 -7.73 -22.18
N ALA A 45 2.63 -7.63 -21.84
CA ALA A 45 2.17 -6.98 -20.62
C ALA A 45 1.45 -7.99 -19.72
N VAL A 46 1.79 -8.03 -18.43
CA VAL A 46 1.06 -8.80 -17.42
C VAL A 46 -0.16 -7.99 -16.96
N ILE A 47 -1.33 -8.64 -16.87
CA ILE A 47 -2.57 -7.97 -16.45
C ILE A 47 -3.24 -8.78 -15.35
N GLY A 48 -3.48 -8.12 -14.20
CA GLY A 48 -4.27 -8.67 -13.12
C GLY A 48 -5.28 -7.67 -12.58
N ARG A 49 -6.18 -8.14 -11.74
CA ARG A 49 -7.23 -7.32 -11.14
C ARG A 49 -7.61 -7.80 -9.75
N ASP A 50 -8.29 -6.93 -9.01
CA ASP A 50 -9.06 -7.33 -7.85
C ASP A 50 -10.45 -7.88 -8.28
N PRO A 51 -11.28 -8.39 -7.36
CA PRO A 51 -12.54 -9.02 -7.73
C PRO A 51 -13.70 -8.05 -7.99
N ARG A 52 -13.51 -6.72 -8.05
CA ARG A 52 -14.59 -5.76 -8.33
C ARG A 52 -15.32 -6.11 -9.61
N ALA A 53 -16.65 -5.99 -9.60
CA ALA A 53 -17.48 -6.31 -10.77
C ALA A 53 -17.10 -5.50 -12.01
N SER A 54 -16.66 -4.23 -11.83
CA SER A 54 -16.18 -3.37 -12.92
C SER A 54 -14.83 -3.83 -13.50
N GLY A 55 -14.09 -4.70 -12.78
CA GLY A 55 -12.77 -5.16 -13.18
C GLY A 55 -12.76 -5.88 -14.51
N GLU A 56 -13.77 -6.70 -14.80
CA GLU A 56 -13.85 -7.45 -16.06
C GLU A 56 -14.00 -6.52 -17.28
N MET A 57 -14.83 -5.49 -17.15
CA MET A 57 -15.01 -4.49 -18.21
C MET A 57 -13.72 -3.71 -18.46
N LEU A 58 -13.06 -3.26 -17.39
CA LEU A 58 -11.83 -2.47 -17.49
C LEU A 58 -10.66 -3.32 -18.00
N GLU A 59 -10.55 -4.59 -17.56
CA GLU A 59 -9.56 -5.55 -18.06
C GLU A 59 -9.71 -5.76 -19.56
N ALA A 60 -10.93 -6.00 -20.04
CA ALA A 60 -11.20 -6.18 -21.47
C ALA A 60 -10.82 -4.93 -22.29
N ALA A 61 -11.12 -3.74 -21.77
CA ALA A 61 -10.78 -2.48 -22.43
C ALA A 61 -9.25 -2.23 -22.48
N VAL A 62 -8.54 -2.44 -21.37
CA VAL A 62 -7.06 -2.36 -21.32
C VAL A 62 -6.44 -3.34 -22.30
N ILE A 63 -6.89 -4.60 -22.30
CA ILE A 63 -6.41 -5.64 -23.22
C ILE A 63 -6.62 -5.23 -24.68
N ALA A 64 -7.79 -4.69 -25.03
CA ALA A 64 -8.06 -4.19 -26.38
C ALA A 64 -7.08 -3.07 -26.77
N GLY A 65 -6.78 -2.16 -25.83
CA GLY A 65 -5.78 -1.11 -26.03
C GLY A 65 -4.39 -1.70 -26.31
N LEU A 66 -3.91 -2.59 -25.45
CA LEU A 66 -2.61 -3.25 -25.57
C LEU A 66 -2.47 -4.01 -26.90
N SER A 67 -3.45 -4.86 -27.19
CA SER A 67 -3.43 -5.69 -28.40
C SER A 67 -3.48 -4.86 -29.67
N SER A 68 -4.19 -3.72 -29.65
CA SER A 68 -4.26 -2.81 -30.80
C SER A 68 -2.92 -2.16 -31.15
N GLU A 69 -1.99 -2.09 -30.20
CA GLU A 69 -0.63 -1.57 -30.37
C GLU A 69 0.43 -2.69 -30.52
N GLY A 70 -0.03 -3.95 -30.63
CA GLY A 70 0.84 -5.10 -30.90
C GLY A 70 1.49 -5.74 -29.68
N VAL A 71 1.01 -5.42 -28.48
CA VAL A 71 1.47 -6.01 -27.22
C VAL A 71 0.60 -7.21 -26.86
N ASP A 72 1.23 -8.33 -26.55
CA ASP A 72 0.54 -9.51 -26.03
C ASP A 72 0.13 -9.28 -24.56
N ALA A 73 -1.13 -9.57 -24.26
CA ALA A 73 -1.69 -9.44 -22.92
C ALA A 73 -1.65 -10.80 -22.21
N LEU A 74 -0.84 -10.93 -21.16
CA LEU A 74 -0.75 -12.12 -20.33
C LEU A 74 -1.64 -11.93 -19.07
N ARG A 75 -2.83 -12.53 -19.07
CA ARG A 75 -3.77 -12.43 -17.96
C ARG A 75 -3.36 -13.33 -16.79
N VAL A 76 -3.27 -12.76 -15.61
CA VAL A 76 -2.98 -13.49 -14.36
C VAL A 76 -4.21 -13.65 -13.47
N GLY A 77 -5.36 -13.09 -13.87
CA GLY A 77 -6.64 -13.21 -13.18
C GLY A 77 -6.73 -12.33 -11.93
N VAL A 78 -7.47 -12.82 -10.92
CA VAL A 78 -7.64 -12.11 -9.65
C VAL A 78 -6.48 -12.47 -8.73
N LEU A 79 -5.54 -11.54 -8.59
CA LEU A 79 -4.35 -11.66 -7.75
C LEU A 79 -4.04 -10.30 -7.06
N PRO A 80 -3.30 -10.32 -5.93
CA PRO A 80 -2.81 -9.12 -5.27
C PRO A 80 -2.01 -8.18 -6.17
N THR A 81 -2.06 -6.87 -5.88
CA THR A 81 -1.19 -5.87 -6.54
C THR A 81 0.28 -6.27 -6.54
N PRO A 82 0.89 -6.70 -5.40
CA PRO A 82 2.28 -7.16 -5.40
C PRO A 82 2.52 -8.42 -6.26
N ALA A 83 1.50 -9.26 -6.45
CA ALA A 83 1.62 -10.41 -7.36
C ALA A 83 1.79 -9.96 -8.80
N VAL A 84 1.03 -8.96 -9.26
CA VAL A 84 1.17 -8.39 -10.61
C VAL A 84 2.55 -7.77 -10.79
N ALA A 85 3.01 -6.99 -9.80
CA ALA A 85 4.35 -6.41 -9.82
C ALA A 85 5.43 -7.49 -9.91
N TYR A 86 5.39 -8.51 -9.05
CA TYR A 86 6.33 -9.64 -9.08
C TYR A 86 6.29 -10.41 -10.41
N LEU A 87 5.10 -10.73 -10.90
CA LEU A 87 4.92 -11.53 -12.12
C LEU A 87 5.38 -10.77 -13.37
N THR A 88 5.34 -9.43 -13.38
CA THR A 88 5.91 -8.62 -14.45
C THR A 88 7.39 -8.95 -14.65
N GLY A 89 8.18 -9.00 -13.57
CA GLY A 89 9.57 -9.44 -13.64
C GLY A 89 9.73 -10.95 -13.89
N ALA A 90 8.91 -11.78 -13.23
CA ALA A 90 9.02 -13.24 -13.31
C ALA A 90 8.68 -13.83 -14.69
N TYR A 91 7.90 -13.13 -15.50
CA TYR A 91 7.62 -13.48 -16.89
C TYR A 91 8.46 -12.69 -17.90
N ASP A 92 9.41 -11.87 -17.43
CA ASP A 92 10.22 -10.99 -18.30
C ASP A 92 9.34 -10.13 -19.22
N ALA A 93 8.22 -9.64 -18.65
CA ALA A 93 7.28 -8.79 -19.38
C ALA A 93 7.78 -7.33 -19.43
N ASP A 94 7.45 -6.63 -20.52
CA ASP A 94 7.84 -5.23 -20.71
C ASP A 94 7.25 -4.33 -19.61
N PHE A 95 6.02 -4.64 -19.15
CA PHE A 95 5.34 -3.91 -18.08
C PHE A 95 4.17 -4.71 -17.51
N GLY A 96 3.59 -4.20 -16.41
CA GLY A 96 2.43 -4.79 -15.75
C GLY A 96 1.29 -3.80 -15.59
N VAL A 97 0.05 -4.29 -15.56
CA VAL A 97 -1.15 -3.50 -15.29
C VAL A 97 -1.97 -4.19 -14.20
N MET A 98 -2.23 -3.47 -13.12
CA MET A 98 -3.15 -3.89 -12.07
C MET A 98 -4.42 -3.05 -12.10
N ILE A 99 -5.57 -3.71 -12.11
CA ILE A 99 -6.88 -3.07 -12.08
C ILE A 99 -7.45 -3.21 -10.68
N SER A 100 -7.33 -2.14 -9.90
CA SER A 100 -7.80 -2.04 -8.52
C SER A 100 -7.81 -0.61 -8.02
N ALA A 101 -8.71 -0.31 -7.08
CA ALA A 101 -8.70 0.91 -6.28
C ALA A 101 -8.37 0.64 -4.80
N SER A 102 -7.62 -0.45 -4.51
CA SER A 102 -7.16 -0.81 -3.16
C SER A 102 -8.30 -0.83 -2.13
N HIS A 103 -8.21 0.00 -1.10
CA HIS A 103 -9.17 0.08 0.00
C HIS A 103 -10.44 0.91 -0.29
N ASN A 104 -10.56 1.50 -1.47
CA ASN A 104 -11.74 2.29 -1.85
C ASN A 104 -13.01 1.42 -1.87
N PRO A 105 -14.21 2.02 -1.71
CA PRO A 105 -15.48 1.29 -1.81
C PRO A 105 -15.68 0.68 -3.20
N MET A 106 -16.60 -0.28 -3.31
CA MET A 106 -16.84 -1.10 -4.51
C MET A 106 -17.10 -0.33 -5.80
N PRO A 107 -17.83 0.82 -5.81
CA PRO A 107 -18.09 1.56 -7.05
C PRO A 107 -16.84 2.14 -7.71
N ASP A 108 -15.77 2.37 -6.94
CA ASP A 108 -14.50 2.86 -7.45
C ASP A 108 -13.70 1.73 -8.10
N ASN A 109 -12.83 2.10 -9.04
CA ASN A 109 -11.78 1.24 -9.55
C ASN A 109 -10.55 2.08 -9.93
N GLY A 110 -9.47 1.42 -10.33
CA GLY A 110 -8.22 2.08 -10.69
C GLY A 110 -7.43 1.26 -11.71
N ILE A 111 -6.52 1.92 -12.39
CA ILE A 111 -5.53 1.30 -13.26
C ILE A 111 -4.16 1.76 -12.81
N LYS A 112 -3.37 0.83 -12.28
CA LYS A 112 -1.98 1.01 -11.88
C LYS A 112 -1.08 0.39 -12.94
N ILE A 113 0.00 1.07 -13.32
CA ILE A 113 0.95 0.58 -14.32
C ILE A 113 2.31 0.41 -13.66
N PHE A 114 2.93 -0.72 -13.89
CA PHE A 114 4.28 -1.05 -13.45
C PHE A 114 5.21 -1.14 -14.65
N GLY A 115 6.37 -0.53 -14.58
CA GLY A 115 7.42 -0.67 -15.58
C GLY A 115 8.11 -2.04 -15.54
N PRO A 116 9.18 -2.21 -16.31
CA PRO A 116 9.98 -3.43 -16.32
C PRO A 116 10.41 -3.86 -14.91
N GLY A 117 10.38 -5.17 -14.64
CA GLY A 117 10.68 -5.70 -13.31
C GLY A 117 9.61 -5.46 -12.24
N GLY A 118 8.45 -4.88 -12.61
CA GLY A 118 7.35 -4.60 -11.68
C GLY A 118 7.56 -3.37 -10.81
N HIS A 119 8.37 -2.42 -11.23
CA HIS A 119 8.59 -1.16 -10.52
C HIS A 119 7.52 -0.13 -10.84
N LYS A 120 7.17 0.71 -9.86
CA LYS A 120 6.30 1.87 -10.11
C LYS A 120 6.94 2.81 -11.14
N LEU A 121 6.08 3.43 -11.95
CA LEU A 121 6.50 4.46 -12.91
C LEU A 121 6.91 5.73 -12.17
N ASP A 122 7.84 6.48 -12.76
CA ASP A 122 8.15 7.85 -12.37
C ASP A 122 7.15 8.85 -12.99
N ASP A 123 7.15 10.09 -12.47
CA ASP A 123 6.24 11.14 -12.94
C ASP A 123 6.42 11.46 -14.43
N ASP A 124 7.66 11.48 -14.91
CA ASP A 124 7.96 11.77 -16.32
C ASP A 124 7.35 10.71 -17.24
N THR A 125 7.44 9.45 -16.86
CA THR A 125 6.83 8.32 -17.58
C THR A 125 5.30 8.39 -17.56
N GLU A 126 4.69 8.71 -16.39
CA GLU A 126 3.25 8.91 -16.29
C GLU A 126 2.78 10.09 -17.17
N ASP A 127 3.49 11.21 -17.15
CA ASP A 127 3.19 12.39 -17.99
C ASP A 127 3.30 12.07 -19.48
N GLN A 128 4.26 11.23 -19.90
CA GLN A 128 4.37 10.77 -21.29
C GLN A 128 3.18 9.91 -21.69
N ILE A 129 2.72 9.02 -20.81
CA ILE A 129 1.52 8.21 -21.07
C ILE A 129 0.29 9.11 -21.17
N GLU A 130 0.11 10.12 -20.30
CA GLU A 130 -1.00 11.09 -20.39
C GLU A 130 -0.97 11.86 -21.71
N ASN A 131 0.19 12.31 -22.14
CA ASN A 131 0.35 13.00 -23.43
C ASN A 131 -0.08 12.11 -24.61
N LEU A 132 0.25 10.81 -24.55
CA LEU A 132 -0.16 9.84 -25.57
C LEU A 132 -1.66 9.55 -25.53
N VAL A 133 -2.30 9.53 -24.35
CA VAL A 133 -3.76 9.45 -24.22
C VAL A 133 -4.42 10.67 -24.89
N ALA A 134 -3.92 11.88 -24.60
CA ALA A 134 -4.45 13.12 -25.17
C ALA A 134 -4.23 13.21 -26.70
N ALA A 135 -3.11 12.71 -27.21
CA ALA A 135 -2.81 12.69 -28.64
C ALA A 135 -3.69 11.71 -29.45
N GLY A 136 -4.34 10.77 -28.76
CA GLY A 136 -5.16 9.75 -29.41
C GLY A 136 -4.36 8.64 -30.12
N PRO A 137 -5.01 7.80 -30.93
CA PRO A 137 -4.39 6.62 -31.52
C PRO A 137 -3.31 6.99 -32.55
N GLY A 138 -2.18 6.26 -32.48
CA GLY A 138 -1.11 6.31 -33.49
C GLY A 138 -1.33 5.36 -34.66
N LEU A 139 -0.27 5.14 -35.46
CA LEU A 139 -0.26 4.14 -36.52
C LEU A 139 -0.22 2.74 -35.87
N ARG A 140 -1.24 1.92 -36.15
CA ARG A 140 -1.40 0.60 -35.55
C ARG A 140 -0.89 -0.55 -36.40
N PRO A 141 -0.33 -1.59 -35.84
CA PRO A 141 0.02 -2.80 -36.58
C PRO A 141 -1.21 -3.53 -37.07
N VAL A 142 -1.05 -4.27 -38.16
CA VAL A 142 -2.11 -5.05 -38.79
C VAL A 142 -1.74 -6.53 -38.93
N GLY A 143 -2.74 -7.39 -39.12
CA GLY A 143 -2.55 -8.81 -39.36
C GLY A 143 -1.79 -9.49 -38.22
N ALA A 144 -0.68 -10.10 -38.51
CA ALA A 144 0.17 -10.80 -37.51
C ALA A 144 0.84 -9.88 -36.46
N GLY A 145 0.83 -8.57 -36.70
CA GLY A 145 1.36 -7.58 -35.76
C GLY A 145 0.39 -7.24 -34.62
N ILE A 146 -0.87 -7.64 -34.68
CA ILE A 146 -1.83 -7.45 -33.59
C ILE A 146 -1.44 -8.32 -32.39
N GLY A 147 -1.51 -7.76 -31.16
CA GLY A 147 -1.24 -8.49 -29.94
C GLY A 147 -2.22 -9.62 -29.65
N ARG A 148 -1.78 -10.61 -28.91
CA ARG A 148 -2.57 -11.79 -28.51
C ARG A 148 -2.95 -11.72 -27.04
N VAL A 149 -4.00 -12.44 -26.67
CA VAL A 149 -4.41 -12.62 -25.27
C VAL A 149 -4.08 -14.03 -24.86
N LEU A 150 -3.35 -14.17 -23.77
CA LEU A 150 -2.87 -15.42 -23.20
C LEU A 150 -3.26 -15.48 -21.73
N ASP A 151 -3.51 -16.68 -21.23
CA ASP A 151 -3.76 -16.92 -19.80
C ASP A 151 -2.50 -17.55 -19.15
N ALA A 152 -2.06 -16.97 -18.03
CA ALA A 152 -0.95 -17.47 -17.25
C ALA A 152 -1.49 -18.44 -16.17
N GLU A 153 -1.66 -19.71 -16.52
CA GLU A 153 -2.24 -20.72 -15.61
C GLU A 153 -1.41 -20.97 -14.35
N ASP A 154 -0.10 -20.73 -14.39
CA ASP A 154 0.83 -20.90 -13.27
C ASP A 154 1.07 -19.63 -12.43
N ALA A 155 0.40 -18.52 -12.73
CA ALA A 155 0.63 -17.23 -12.10
C ALA A 155 0.45 -17.27 -10.57
N ALA A 156 -0.64 -17.83 -10.09
CA ALA A 156 -0.92 -17.95 -8.66
C ALA A 156 0.12 -18.82 -7.95
N GLU A 157 0.51 -19.96 -8.55
CA GLU A 157 1.53 -20.84 -7.98
C GLU A 157 2.89 -20.17 -7.91
N ARG A 158 3.30 -19.43 -8.96
CA ARG A 158 4.56 -18.66 -8.98
C ARG A 158 4.59 -17.63 -7.85
N TYR A 159 3.50 -16.87 -7.69
CA TYR A 159 3.40 -15.88 -6.62
C TYR A 159 3.44 -16.54 -5.23
N LEU A 160 2.65 -17.60 -5.00
CA LEU A 160 2.65 -18.33 -3.72
C LEU A 160 4.04 -18.89 -3.38
N ARG A 161 4.75 -19.40 -4.36
CA ARG A 161 6.14 -19.88 -4.18
C ARG A 161 7.08 -18.72 -3.83
N HIS A 162 6.85 -17.55 -4.42
CA HIS A 162 7.63 -16.36 -4.14
C HIS A 162 7.42 -15.87 -2.71
N VAL A 163 6.17 -15.61 -2.30
CA VAL A 163 5.87 -15.12 -0.95
C VAL A 163 6.26 -16.11 0.13
N GLY A 164 6.24 -17.40 -0.17
CA GLY A 164 6.70 -18.45 0.74
C GLY A 164 8.15 -18.28 1.21
N LYS A 165 9.00 -17.58 0.43
CA LYS A 165 10.39 -17.25 0.82
C LYS A 165 10.45 -16.28 2.02
N ALA A 166 9.39 -15.55 2.29
CA ALA A 166 9.31 -14.64 3.43
C ALA A 166 9.24 -15.38 4.78
N SER A 167 8.75 -16.62 4.78
CA SER A 167 8.69 -17.44 5.98
C SER A 167 9.96 -18.31 6.10
N THR A 168 10.91 -17.84 6.89
CA THR A 168 12.18 -18.56 7.14
C THR A 168 12.06 -19.64 8.22
N SER A 169 10.89 -19.76 8.85
CA SER A 169 10.57 -20.79 9.85
C SER A 169 9.17 -21.32 9.60
N ARG A 170 8.93 -22.60 9.92
CA ARG A 170 7.59 -23.18 9.88
C ARG A 170 6.70 -22.51 10.94
N LEU A 171 5.45 -22.24 10.58
CA LEU A 171 4.45 -21.60 11.46
C LEU A 171 3.57 -22.64 12.18
N ASP A 172 4.07 -23.88 12.35
CA ASP A 172 3.32 -24.96 12.98
C ASP A 172 2.94 -24.60 14.42
N GLY A 173 1.68 -24.81 14.77
CA GLY A 173 1.12 -24.47 16.09
C GLY A 173 0.52 -23.06 16.18
N LEU A 174 0.81 -22.16 15.24
CA LEU A 174 0.24 -20.83 15.21
C LEU A 174 -1.17 -20.85 14.58
N THR A 175 -2.13 -20.20 15.23
CA THR A 175 -3.48 -19.99 14.69
C THR A 175 -3.66 -18.53 14.31
N VAL A 176 -3.98 -18.27 13.05
CA VAL A 176 -4.23 -16.93 12.52
C VAL A 176 -5.63 -16.80 11.94
N VAL A 177 -6.33 -15.72 12.29
CA VAL A 177 -7.51 -15.26 11.55
C VAL A 177 -7.05 -14.32 10.47
N VAL A 178 -7.48 -14.54 9.22
CA VAL A 178 -7.16 -13.64 8.12
C VAL A 178 -8.42 -13.04 7.53
N ASP A 179 -8.51 -11.71 7.57
CA ASP A 179 -9.54 -10.92 6.90
C ASP A 179 -9.03 -10.55 5.50
N CYS A 180 -9.67 -11.10 4.49
CA CYS A 180 -9.29 -10.92 3.09
C CYS A 180 -10.02 -9.76 2.40
N ALA A 181 -10.79 -8.93 3.13
CA ALA A 181 -11.55 -7.81 2.60
C ALA A 181 -12.49 -8.15 1.42
N HIS A 182 -12.86 -9.41 1.24
CA HIS A 182 -13.47 -9.92 -0.01
C HIS A 182 -12.70 -9.45 -1.26
N GLY A 183 -11.40 -9.28 -1.14
CA GLY A 183 -10.49 -8.74 -2.13
C GLY A 183 -9.60 -9.80 -2.80
N ALA A 184 -8.52 -9.35 -3.41
CA ALA A 184 -7.55 -10.18 -4.11
C ALA A 184 -6.77 -11.14 -3.20
N ALA A 185 -6.75 -10.87 -1.87
CA ALA A 185 -6.16 -11.76 -0.88
C ALA A 185 -6.94 -13.06 -0.67
N SER A 186 -8.21 -13.15 -1.09
CA SER A 186 -9.16 -14.20 -0.68
C SER A 186 -8.67 -15.63 -0.91
N ALA A 187 -7.97 -15.88 -2.00
CA ALA A 187 -7.35 -17.17 -2.28
C ALA A 187 -5.87 -17.22 -1.86
N ALA A 188 -5.13 -16.14 -2.09
CA ALA A 188 -3.68 -16.12 -1.95
C ALA A 188 -3.22 -16.13 -0.49
N ALA A 189 -3.77 -15.26 0.38
CA ALA A 189 -3.31 -15.15 1.76
C ALA A 189 -3.56 -16.41 2.59
N PRO A 190 -4.78 -17.00 2.60
CA PRO A 190 -5.00 -18.25 3.30
C PRO A 190 -4.13 -19.40 2.79
N SER A 191 -3.87 -19.46 1.49
CA SER A 191 -3.01 -20.48 0.87
C SER A 191 -1.55 -20.33 1.28
N ALA A 192 -1.02 -19.11 1.26
CA ALA A 192 0.35 -18.82 1.66
C ALA A 192 0.59 -19.16 3.14
N TYR A 193 -0.31 -18.75 4.03
CA TYR A 193 -0.18 -18.99 5.47
C TYR A 193 -0.31 -20.47 5.85
N ARG A 194 -1.24 -21.20 5.21
CA ARG A 194 -1.34 -22.67 5.37
C ARG A 194 -0.10 -23.39 4.86
N ALA A 195 0.43 -22.98 3.71
CA ALA A 195 1.66 -23.57 3.15
C ALA A 195 2.86 -23.36 4.09
N ALA A 196 2.91 -22.23 4.79
CA ALA A 196 3.92 -21.97 5.81
C ALA A 196 3.73 -22.79 7.11
N GLY A 197 2.54 -23.40 7.33
CA GLY A 197 2.27 -24.28 8.48
C GLY A 197 1.23 -23.74 9.47
N ALA A 198 0.73 -22.52 9.29
CA ALA A 198 -0.25 -21.95 10.21
C ALA A 198 -1.63 -22.61 10.08
N ARG A 199 -2.36 -22.69 11.20
CA ARG A 199 -3.80 -22.96 11.21
C ARG A 199 -4.53 -21.67 10.84
N VAL A 200 -5.17 -21.64 9.66
CA VAL A 200 -5.78 -20.43 9.11
C VAL A 200 -7.30 -20.49 9.19
N ILE A 201 -7.89 -19.44 9.76
CA ILE A 201 -9.31 -19.15 9.77
C ILE A 201 -9.51 -17.93 8.87
N ALA A 202 -10.03 -18.15 7.67
CA ALA A 202 -10.29 -17.06 6.73
C ALA A 202 -11.69 -16.48 6.98
N ILE A 203 -11.78 -15.16 7.04
CA ILE A 203 -13.03 -14.40 7.07
C ILE A 203 -13.04 -13.40 5.91
N ASN A 204 -14.22 -12.98 5.48
CA ASN A 204 -14.40 -12.07 4.36
C ASN A 204 -13.58 -12.50 3.11
N ALA A 205 -13.59 -13.81 2.83
CA ALA A 205 -12.80 -14.45 1.77
C ALA A 205 -13.67 -15.02 0.61
N GLU A 206 -14.92 -14.56 0.50
CA GLU A 206 -15.87 -14.97 -0.55
C GLU A 206 -16.26 -13.76 -1.41
N PRO A 207 -15.38 -13.34 -2.33
CA PRO A 207 -15.66 -12.19 -3.19
C PRO A 207 -16.79 -12.50 -4.18
N ASN A 208 -17.74 -11.58 -4.31
CA ASN A 208 -18.84 -11.66 -5.27
C ASN A 208 -18.86 -10.50 -6.27
N GLY A 209 -17.80 -9.67 -6.26
CA GLY A 209 -17.65 -8.49 -7.10
C GLY A 209 -18.28 -7.22 -6.52
N LEU A 210 -19.16 -7.33 -5.52
CA LEU A 210 -19.91 -6.22 -4.95
C LEU A 210 -19.59 -5.94 -3.49
N ASN A 211 -18.93 -6.86 -2.81
CA ASN A 211 -18.69 -6.84 -1.36
C ASN A 211 -17.25 -6.51 -0.94
N ILE A 212 -16.37 -6.13 -1.88
CA ILE A 212 -14.98 -5.76 -1.57
C ILE A 212 -14.94 -4.57 -0.61
N ASN A 213 -14.13 -4.67 0.45
CA ASN A 213 -13.97 -3.66 1.51
C ASN A 213 -15.26 -3.29 2.26
N GLU A 214 -16.35 -4.04 2.10
CA GLU A 214 -17.61 -3.73 2.75
C GLU A 214 -17.54 -4.05 4.25
N ARG A 215 -17.20 -3.03 5.06
CA ARG A 215 -17.05 -3.14 6.52
C ARG A 215 -16.09 -4.25 6.96
N CYS A 216 -15.02 -4.46 6.22
CA CYS A 216 -14.01 -5.49 6.46
C CYS A 216 -12.61 -5.03 6.00
N GLY A 217 -11.62 -5.90 6.20
CA GLY A 217 -10.23 -5.66 5.81
C GLY A 217 -9.54 -4.59 6.67
N SER A 218 -8.45 -4.03 6.15
CA SER A 218 -7.55 -3.13 6.89
C SER A 218 -8.18 -1.80 7.33
N THR A 219 -9.31 -1.41 6.77
CA THR A 219 -10.04 -0.19 7.15
C THR A 219 -11.16 -0.41 8.17
N HIS A 220 -11.55 -1.66 8.44
CA HIS A 220 -12.62 -2.03 9.37
C HIS A 220 -12.27 -3.33 10.11
N LEU A 221 -11.65 -3.22 11.27
CA LEU A 221 -11.08 -4.34 12.01
C LEU A 221 -12.02 -5.03 13.00
N ASP A 222 -13.24 -4.53 13.18
CA ASP A 222 -14.15 -5.03 14.22
C ASP A 222 -14.48 -6.53 14.05
N ALA A 223 -14.72 -6.98 12.82
CA ALA A 223 -14.97 -8.37 12.51
C ALA A 223 -13.75 -9.25 12.80
N LEU A 224 -12.55 -8.75 12.45
CA LEU A 224 -11.30 -9.45 12.72
C LEU A 224 -11.03 -9.59 14.22
N ARG A 225 -11.19 -8.52 15.01
CA ARG A 225 -11.05 -8.51 16.47
C ARG A 225 -11.98 -9.52 17.12
N ALA A 226 -13.26 -9.48 16.76
CA ALA A 226 -14.25 -10.43 17.26
C ALA A 226 -13.89 -11.88 16.92
N ALA A 227 -13.44 -12.15 15.70
CA ALA A 227 -13.05 -13.49 15.27
C ALA A 227 -11.79 -14.01 15.98
N VAL A 228 -10.76 -13.15 16.19
CA VAL A 228 -9.56 -13.51 16.95
C VAL A 228 -9.94 -14.00 18.35
N ILE A 229 -10.76 -13.23 19.06
CA ILE A 229 -11.21 -13.57 20.42
C ILE A 229 -12.06 -14.84 20.42
N ALA A 230 -13.04 -14.95 19.51
CA ALA A 230 -13.96 -16.08 19.44
C ALA A 230 -13.23 -17.40 19.16
N HIS A 231 -12.23 -17.37 18.29
CA HIS A 231 -11.46 -18.56 17.92
C HIS A 231 -10.22 -18.79 18.80
N ARG A 232 -9.94 -17.88 19.75
CA ARG A 232 -8.73 -17.90 20.58
C ARG A 232 -7.49 -18.02 19.69
N ALA A 233 -7.46 -17.23 18.63
CA ALA A 233 -6.32 -17.22 17.71
C ALA A 233 -5.14 -16.45 18.33
N ASP A 234 -3.92 -16.79 17.90
CA ASP A 234 -2.71 -16.13 18.38
C ASP A 234 -2.61 -14.70 17.83
N LEU A 235 -3.19 -14.47 16.63
CA LEU A 235 -3.28 -13.17 15.99
C LEU A 235 -4.36 -13.14 14.92
N GLY A 236 -4.71 -11.92 14.49
CA GLY A 236 -5.45 -11.64 13.27
C GLY A 236 -4.59 -10.86 12.28
N ILE A 237 -4.81 -11.06 11.00
CA ILE A 237 -4.22 -10.28 9.90
C ILE A 237 -5.34 -9.74 9.03
N ALA A 238 -5.32 -8.44 8.73
CA ALA A 238 -6.22 -7.79 7.80
C ALA A 238 -5.46 -7.27 6.56
N HIS A 239 -5.96 -7.63 5.40
CA HIS A 239 -5.55 -7.06 4.12
C HIS A 239 -6.57 -6.04 3.63
N ASP A 240 -6.21 -5.21 2.68
CA ASP A 240 -7.14 -4.39 1.91
C ASP A 240 -7.51 -5.07 0.58
N GLY A 241 -8.30 -4.40 -0.25
CA GLY A 241 -8.91 -5.01 -1.44
C GLY A 241 -7.91 -5.59 -2.45
N ASP A 242 -6.70 -5.06 -2.55
CA ASP A 242 -5.64 -5.56 -3.43
C ASP A 242 -4.40 -6.09 -2.69
N ALA A 243 -4.52 -6.21 -1.37
CA ALA A 243 -3.57 -6.88 -0.49
C ALA A 243 -2.13 -6.34 -0.51
N ASP A 244 -1.96 -5.06 -0.83
CA ASP A 244 -0.67 -4.38 -0.70
C ASP A 244 -0.40 -3.91 0.74
N ARG A 245 -1.41 -4.05 1.65
CA ARG A 245 -1.35 -3.69 3.07
C ARG A 245 -1.53 -4.88 4.00
N CYS A 246 -0.93 -4.75 5.18
CA CYS A 246 -1.08 -5.66 6.30
C CYS A 246 -1.25 -4.87 7.60
N LEU A 247 -2.40 -5.02 8.25
CA LEU A 247 -2.56 -4.66 9.65
C LEU A 247 -2.75 -5.95 10.46
N ALA A 248 -2.43 -5.90 11.75
CA ALA A 248 -2.60 -7.06 12.60
C ALA A 248 -3.43 -6.73 13.86
N VAL A 249 -3.95 -7.77 14.48
CA VAL A 249 -4.65 -7.74 15.77
C VAL A 249 -4.03 -8.81 16.63
N ASP A 250 -3.68 -8.47 17.87
CA ASP A 250 -3.13 -9.44 18.81
C ASP A 250 -4.21 -10.38 19.40
N ALA A 251 -3.81 -11.35 20.20
CA ALA A 251 -4.72 -12.32 20.84
C ALA A 251 -5.74 -11.67 21.80
N ASN A 252 -5.53 -10.43 22.22
CA ASN A 252 -6.45 -9.68 23.08
C ASN A 252 -7.43 -8.81 22.28
N GLY A 253 -7.29 -8.76 20.95
CA GLY A 253 -8.10 -7.90 20.09
C GLY A 253 -7.52 -6.50 19.91
N GLU A 254 -6.29 -6.23 20.35
CA GLU A 254 -5.65 -4.92 20.21
C GLU A 254 -5.01 -4.76 18.83
N LEU A 255 -5.12 -3.55 18.28
CA LEU A 255 -4.54 -3.21 16.98
C LEU A 255 -3.01 -3.17 17.05
N VAL A 256 -2.39 -3.81 16.06
CA VAL A 256 -0.97 -3.69 15.73
C VAL A 256 -0.90 -3.11 14.32
N ASP A 257 -0.71 -1.80 14.25
CA ASP A 257 -0.72 -1.03 12.99
C ASP A 257 0.59 -1.16 12.20
N GLY A 258 0.67 -0.51 11.04
CA GLY A 258 1.86 -0.57 10.20
C GLY A 258 3.11 -0.03 10.87
N ASP A 259 3.00 1.01 11.70
CA ASP A 259 4.14 1.55 12.44
C ASP A 259 4.69 0.52 13.44
N THR A 260 3.81 -0.10 14.20
CA THR A 260 4.18 -1.15 15.16
C THR A 260 4.76 -2.38 14.45
N ILE A 261 4.17 -2.78 13.31
CA ILE A 261 4.71 -3.89 12.49
C ILE A 261 6.11 -3.53 11.99
N MET A 262 6.32 -2.31 11.48
CA MET A 262 7.64 -1.85 11.03
C MET A 262 8.69 -1.88 12.16
N VAL A 263 8.32 -1.46 13.37
CA VAL A 263 9.20 -1.55 14.56
C VAL A 263 9.58 -3.00 14.83
N VAL A 264 8.62 -3.91 14.89
CA VAL A 264 8.88 -5.35 15.13
C VAL A 264 9.81 -5.94 14.06
N LEU A 265 9.56 -5.61 12.78
CA LEU A 265 10.37 -6.11 11.67
C LEU A 265 11.76 -5.46 11.64
N ALA A 266 11.88 -4.15 11.90
CA ALA A 266 13.17 -3.47 11.96
C ALA A 266 14.08 -4.05 13.05
N LEU A 267 13.53 -4.30 14.26
CA LEU A 267 14.27 -4.93 15.34
C LEU A 267 14.71 -6.36 14.97
N ALA A 268 13.82 -7.14 14.35
CA ALA A 268 14.16 -8.48 13.89
C ALA A 268 15.26 -8.47 12.82
N MET A 269 15.16 -7.58 11.84
CA MET A 269 16.14 -7.45 10.75
C MET A 269 17.48 -6.92 11.26
N LYS A 270 17.47 -5.98 12.23
CA LYS A 270 18.71 -5.51 12.88
C LYS A 270 19.41 -6.64 13.64
N GLU A 271 18.65 -7.41 14.42
CA GLU A 271 19.18 -8.57 15.15
C GLU A 271 19.79 -9.62 14.21
N ALA A 272 19.19 -9.81 13.04
CA ALA A 272 19.68 -10.72 12.00
C ALA A 272 20.81 -10.12 11.13
N GLY A 273 21.14 -8.84 11.27
CA GLY A 273 22.10 -8.14 10.39
C GLY A 273 21.57 -7.89 8.98
N GLU A 274 20.26 -7.90 8.80
CA GLU A 274 19.55 -7.70 7.52
C GLU A 274 19.05 -6.26 7.31
N LEU A 275 19.11 -5.40 8.35
CA LEU A 275 18.68 -3.99 8.27
C LEU A 275 19.83 -3.13 7.75
N ALA A 276 19.82 -2.82 6.48
CA ALA A 276 20.87 -2.03 5.82
C ALA A 276 21.07 -0.68 6.51
N SER A 277 22.31 -0.37 6.87
CA SER A 277 22.70 0.87 7.56
C SER A 277 21.95 1.13 8.87
N ASP A 278 21.39 0.09 9.50
CA ASP A 278 20.50 0.23 10.68
C ASP A 278 19.42 1.30 10.43
N THR A 279 18.80 1.30 9.25
CA THR A 279 17.87 2.37 8.83
C THR A 279 16.49 1.82 8.46
N LEU A 280 15.45 2.50 8.96
CA LEU A 280 14.04 2.32 8.60
C LEU A 280 13.56 3.56 7.83
N VAL A 281 12.84 3.36 6.73
CA VAL A 281 12.18 4.45 6.00
C VAL A 281 10.70 4.50 6.40
N ALA A 282 10.23 5.67 6.87
CA ALA A 282 8.85 5.89 7.29
C ALA A 282 8.33 7.22 6.75
N THR A 283 7.02 7.47 6.84
CA THR A 283 6.47 8.76 6.40
C THR A 283 6.32 9.74 7.57
N VAL A 284 6.09 11.02 7.25
CA VAL A 284 5.77 12.06 8.25
C VAL A 284 4.52 11.72 9.07
N MET A 285 3.69 10.77 8.63
CA MET A 285 2.49 10.34 9.35
C MET A 285 2.76 9.25 10.38
N SER A 286 3.92 8.59 10.34
CA SER A 286 4.27 7.57 11.34
C SER A 286 4.31 8.16 12.73
N ASN A 287 3.71 7.47 13.69
CA ASN A 287 3.56 7.92 15.07
C ASN A 287 4.94 8.21 15.72
N LEU A 288 5.02 9.24 16.55
CA LEU A 288 6.27 9.57 17.27
C LEU A 288 6.80 8.39 18.09
N GLY A 289 5.91 7.50 18.53
CA GLY A 289 6.30 6.26 19.22
C GLY A 289 7.24 5.38 18.40
N LEU A 290 7.06 5.30 17.06
CA LEU A 290 7.99 4.63 16.15
C LEU A 290 9.38 5.27 16.23
N HIS A 291 9.47 6.59 16.14
CA HIS A 291 10.74 7.31 16.18
C HIS A 291 11.46 7.11 17.52
N LEU A 292 10.70 7.11 18.63
CA LEU A 292 11.26 6.88 19.97
C LEU A 292 11.76 5.44 20.13
N ALA A 293 10.99 4.44 19.69
CA ALA A 293 11.37 3.03 19.72
C ALA A 293 12.63 2.77 18.90
N MET A 294 12.68 3.30 17.66
CA MET A 294 13.84 3.14 16.79
C MET A 294 15.08 3.83 17.34
N ARG A 295 14.94 5.03 17.87
CA ARG A 295 16.05 5.74 18.54
C ARG A 295 16.61 4.93 19.73
N ALA A 296 15.74 4.37 20.57
CA ALA A 296 16.15 3.54 21.70
C ALA A 296 16.88 2.27 21.25
N ALA A 297 16.54 1.73 20.09
CA ALA A 297 17.18 0.57 19.49
C ALA A 297 18.44 0.90 18.67
N GLY A 298 18.81 2.19 18.54
CA GLY A 298 19.93 2.62 17.70
C GLY A 298 19.66 2.41 16.21
N VAL A 299 18.40 2.57 15.79
CA VAL A 299 17.96 2.54 14.39
C VAL A 299 17.65 3.97 13.94
N THR A 300 18.19 4.37 12.80
CA THR A 300 17.88 5.65 12.17
C THR A 300 16.54 5.56 11.45
N VAL A 301 15.72 6.61 11.55
CA VAL A 301 14.47 6.73 10.78
C VAL A 301 14.64 7.82 9.73
N HIS A 302 14.61 7.44 8.46
CA HIS A 302 14.49 8.39 7.36
C HIS A 302 13.01 8.68 7.11
N THR A 303 12.63 9.95 7.20
CA THR A 303 11.23 10.38 7.08
C THR A 303 10.98 11.01 5.73
N THR A 304 9.99 10.47 5.01
CA THR A 304 9.55 10.95 3.69
C THR A 304 8.20 11.66 3.74
N GLY A 305 7.80 12.28 2.65
CA GLY A 305 6.41 12.70 2.43
C GLY A 305 5.42 11.52 2.46
N VAL A 306 4.13 11.85 2.51
CA VAL A 306 3.05 10.83 2.49
C VAL A 306 2.88 10.27 1.08
N GLY A 307 2.91 8.96 0.97
CA GLY A 307 2.74 8.20 -0.26
C GLY A 307 3.85 7.18 -0.44
N ASP A 308 3.46 5.99 -0.83
CA ASP A 308 4.35 4.85 -1.04
C ASP A 308 5.46 5.11 -2.06
N ARG A 309 5.21 6.00 -3.05
CA ARG A 309 6.22 6.44 -4.03
C ARG A 309 7.45 7.03 -3.34
N TYR A 310 7.25 7.94 -2.38
CA TYR A 310 8.37 8.59 -1.68
C TYR A 310 9.13 7.62 -0.79
N VAL A 311 8.42 6.64 -0.19
CA VAL A 311 9.06 5.56 0.55
C VAL A 311 9.93 4.71 -0.38
N LEU A 312 9.42 4.33 -1.56
CA LEU A 312 10.15 3.56 -2.56
C LEU A 312 11.37 4.30 -3.12
N GLU A 313 11.26 5.60 -3.37
CA GLU A 313 12.36 6.45 -3.83
C GLU A 313 13.48 6.49 -2.80
N GLU A 314 13.15 6.72 -1.52
CA GLU A 314 14.13 6.76 -0.44
C GLU A 314 14.78 5.39 -0.19
N LEU A 315 14.00 4.30 -0.23
CA LEU A 315 14.52 2.93 -0.12
C LEU A 315 15.57 2.64 -1.19
N ARG A 316 15.31 3.07 -2.44
CA ARG A 316 16.25 2.89 -3.56
C ARG A 316 17.46 3.79 -3.44
N ALA A 317 17.26 5.07 -3.07
CA ALA A 317 18.36 6.05 -2.97
C ALA A 317 19.38 5.65 -1.90
N GLY A 318 18.93 5.07 -0.79
CA GLY A 318 19.77 4.66 0.33
C GLY A 318 20.13 3.17 0.34
N ASP A 319 19.64 2.37 -0.63
CA ASP A 319 19.77 0.90 -0.63
C ASP A 319 19.27 0.28 0.70
N TYR A 320 18.16 0.83 1.23
CA TYR A 320 17.60 0.41 2.51
C TYR A 320 16.72 -0.83 2.36
N SER A 321 16.59 -1.60 3.47
CA SER A 321 15.97 -2.92 3.47
C SER A 321 14.51 -2.94 3.89
N LEU A 322 14.02 -1.88 4.56
CA LEU A 322 12.68 -1.83 5.13
C LEU A 322 12.14 -0.39 5.13
N GLY A 323 10.91 -0.23 4.70
CA GLY A 323 10.17 1.02 4.84
C GLY A 323 8.68 0.81 4.66
N GLY A 324 7.90 1.84 4.98
CA GLY A 324 6.45 1.76 4.81
C GLY A 324 5.68 2.89 5.48
N GLU A 325 4.40 2.62 5.68
CA GLU A 325 3.42 3.56 6.20
C GLU A 325 2.61 2.95 7.34
N GLN A 326 2.09 3.79 8.22
CA GLN A 326 1.16 3.39 9.29
C GLN A 326 -0.06 2.61 8.76
N SER A 327 -0.47 2.88 7.52
CA SER A 327 -1.56 2.17 6.83
C SER A 327 -1.32 0.67 6.62
N GLY A 328 -0.10 0.19 6.89
CA GLY A 328 0.31 -1.20 6.68
C GLY A 328 0.90 -1.49 5.31
N HIS A 329 1.10 -0.49 4.45
CA HIS A 329 1.85 -0.64 3.21
C HIS A 329 3.34 -0.71 3.55
N ILE A 330 3.89 -1.91 3.62
CA ILE A 330 5.27 -2.18 4.06
C ILE A 330 6.05 -2.81 2.93
N VAL A 331 7.20 -2.23 2.63
CA VAL A 331 8.09 -2.62 1.53
C VAL A 331 9.37 -3.23 2.09
N MET A 332 9.71 -4.40 1.60
CA MET A 332 10.98 -5.08 1.81
C MET A 332 11.61 -5.34 0.43
N PRO A 333 12.53 -4.49 -0.06
CA PRO A 333 13.05 -4.55 -1.44
C PRO A 333 13.65 -5.91 -1.84
N ALA A 334 14.20 -6.65 -0.90
CA ALA A 334 14.69 -8.00 -1.14
C ALA A 334 13.59 -9.02 -1.48
N LEU A 335 12.32 -8.70 -1.16
CA LEU A 335 11.16 -9.58 -1.34
C LEU A 335 10.14 -9.04 -2.35
N GLY A 336 10.21 -7.77 -2.72
CA GLY A 336 9.28 -7.20 -3.69
C GLY A 336 9.56 -5.75 -4.04
N SER A 337 9.04 -5.28 -5.18
CA SER A 337 9.20 -3.92 -5.69
C SER A 337 8.14 -2.94 -5.17
N THR A 338 7.17 -3.41 -4.39
CA THR A 338 6.08 -2.65 -3.76
C THR A 338 5.71 -3.28 -2.41
N GLY A 339 4.80 -2.66 -1.67
CA GLY A 339 4.25 -3.27 -0.46
C GLY A 339 3.54 -4.58 -0.75
N ASP A 340 3.74 -5.56 0.13
CA ASP A 340 3.10 -6.87 0.04
C ASP A 340 2.59 -7.29 1.43
N GLY A 341 1.25 -7.22 1.59
CA GLY A 341 0.63 -7.54 2.85
C GLY A 341 0.81 -9.00 3.26
N ILE A 342 0.87 -9.93 2.29
CA ILE A 342 1.05 -11.37 2.57
C ILE A 342 2.48 -11.65 3.04
N VAL A 343 3.47 -11.06 2.39
CA VAL A 343 4.88 -11.10 2.81
C VAL A 343 5.04 -10.51 4.20
N THR A 344 4.43 -9.36 4.46
CA THR A 344 4.46 -8.69 5.77
C THR A 344 3.88 -9.58 6.87
N GLY A 345 2.71 -10.19 6.63
CA GLY A 345 2.09 -11.12 7.56
C GLY A 345 2.94 -12.36 7.84
N LEU A 346 3.57 -12.94 6.79
CA LEU A 346 4.50 -14.07 6.94
C LEU A 346 5.74 -13.71 7.78
N ARG A 347 6.35 -12.54 7.54
CA ARG A 347 7.51 -12.06 8.31
C ARG A 347 7.14 -11.82 9.78
N LEU A 348 5.97 -11.21 10.04
CA LEU A 348 5.48 -10.98 11.40
C LEU A 348 5.25 -12.29 12.15
N MET A 349 4.53 -13.25 11.56
CA MET A 349 4.31 -14.57 12.14
C MET A 349 5.61 -15.36 12.31
N THR A 350 6.54 -15.25 11.38
CA THR A 350 7.87 -15.85 11.49
C THR A 350 8.61 -15.33 12.72
N ARG A 351 8.56 -14.03 12.98
CA ARG A 351 9.18 -13.42 14.17
C ARG A 351 8.56 -13.95 15.46
N MET A 352 7.23 -14.09 15.51
CA MET A 352 6.55 -14.70 16.68
C MET A 352 7.09 -16.11 16.97
N VAL A 353 7.18 -16.95 15.96
CA VAL A 353 7.68 -18.33 16.13
C VAL A 353 9.15 -18.37 16.52
N GLN A 354 10.00 -17.57 15.87
CA GLN A 354 11.44 -17.54 16.15
C GLN A 354 11.75 -17.15 17.60
N THR A 355 10.96 -16.21 18.15
CA THR A 355 11.16 -15.73 19.54
C THR A 355 10.35 -16.50 20.57
N GLY A 356 9.33 -17.26 20.15
CA GLY A 356 8.34 -17.84 21.04
C GLY A 356 7.48 -16.80 21.77
N SER A 357 7.45 -15.56 21.24
CA SER A 357 6.73 -14.43 21.85
C SER A 357 5.38 -14.23 21.21
N SER A 358 4.39 -13.79 22.02
CA SER A 358 3.09 -13.35 21.49
C SER A 358 3.26 -12.05 20.70
N LEU A 359 2.29 -11.77 19.80
CA LEU A 359 2.27 -10.51 19.06
C LEU A 359 2.18 -9.30 20.01
N ALA A 360 1.38 -9.39 21.08
CA ALA A 360 1.30 -8.36 22.13
C ALA A 360 2.67 -8.05 22.75
N THR A 361 3.48 -9.09 23.03
CA THR A 361 4.82 -8.92 23.58
C THR A 361 5.76 -8.24 22.59
N LEU A 362 5.70 -8.60 21.32
CA LEU A 362 6.53 -7.97 20.29
C LEU A 362 6.10 -6.51 20.02
N ALA A 363 4.80 -6.25 19.98
CA ALA A 363 4.23 -4.92 19.79
C ALA A 363 4.57 -3.94 20.93
N ALA A 364 4.78 -4.45 22.16
CA ALA A 364 5.18 -3.63 23.31
C ALA A 364 6.54 -2.94 23.13
N ALA A 365 7.32 -3.27 22.09
CA ALA A 365 8.53 -2.54 21.72
C ALA A 365 8.25 -1.10 21.27
N MET A 366 7.01 -0.79 20.86
CA MET A 366 6.55 0.55 20.52
C MET A 366 5.39 0.96 21.44
N GLN A 367 5.47 2.15 22.01
CA GLN A 367 4.34 2.77 22.67
C GLN A 367 3.72 3.79 21.71
N THR A 368 2.53 3.51 21.22
CA THR A 368 1.77 4.47 20.40
C THR A 368 1.33 5.66 21.24
N LEU A 369 1.70 6.86 20.83
CA LEU A 369 1.29 8.09 21.47
C LEU A 369 -0.12 8.48 21.01
N PRO A 370 -0.98 8.96 21.92
CA PRO A 370 -2.25 9.56 21.59
C PRO A 370 -2.10 10.62 20.50
N GLN A 371 -2.96 10.55 19.48
CA GLN A 371 -2.95 11.46 18.32
C GLN A 371 -4.31 12.12 18.17
N VAL A 372 -4.31 13.43 17.97
CA VAL A 372 -5.49 14.23 17.62
C VAL A 372 -5.26 14.89 16.27
N LEU A 373 -6.22 14.70 15.35
CA LEU A 373 -6.24 15.32 14.03
C LEU A 373 -7.46 16.22 13.89
N ILE A 374 -7.25 17.51 13.61
CA ILE A 374 -8.30 18.49 13.35
C ILE A 374 -8.13 19.03 11.92
N ASN A 375 -9.20 18.95 11.12
CA ASN A 375 -9.26 19.56 9.81
C ASN A 375 -9.84 20.96 9.93
N VAL A 376 -9.11 21.97 9.48
CA VAL A 376 -9.54 23.38 9.52
C VAL A 376 -9.72 23.88 8.10
N GLU A 377 -10.95 24.22 7.72
CA GLU A 377 -11.26 24.84 6.43
C GLU A 377 -10.70 26.27 6.39
N VAL A 378 -10.00 26.61 5.32
CA VAL A 378 -9.39 27.94 5.11
C VAL A 378 -9.50 28.34 3.64
N ALA A 379 -9.65 29.65 3.40
CA ALA A 379 -9.76 30.18 2.04
C ALA A 379 -8.42 30.08 1.27
N ASP A 380 -7.32 30.38 1.94
CA ASP A 380 -5.96 30.28 1.39
C ASP A 380 -5.05 29.48 2.34
N LYS A 381 -4.93 28.19 2.05
CA LYS A 381 -4.12 27.26 2.86
C LYS A 381 -2.62 27.58 2.84
N ALA A 382 -2.10 28.18 1.78
CA ALA A 382 -0.68 28.53 1.68
C ALA A 382 -0.36 29.72 2.61
N THR A 383 -1.17 30.75 2.59
CA THR A 383 -1.02 31.93 3.46
C THR A 383 -1.31 31.60 4.91
N ALA A 384 -2.39 30.85 5.20
CA ALA A 384 -2.76 30.51 6.57
C ALA A 384 -1.69 29.63 7.25
N ALA A 385 -1.12 28.64 6.56
CA ALA A 385 -0.11 27.76 7.14
C ALA A 385 1.16 28.52 7.63
N VAL A 386 1.52 29.60 6.99
CA VAL A 386 2.73 30.39 7.32
C VAL A 386 2.42 31.69 8.10
N ALA A 387 1.18 31.92 8.48
CA ALA A 387 0.79 33.11 9.22
C ALA A 387 1.55 33.22 10.56
N PRO A 388 2.04 34.41 10.97
CA PRO A 388 2.82 34.59 12.20
C PRO A 388 2.10 34.10 13.46
N SER A 389 0.78 34.27 13.53
CA SER A 389 -0.05 33.77 14.63
C SER A 389 -0.03 32.24 14.73
N VAL A 390 -0.12 31.56 13.58
CA VAL A 390 -0.08 30.09 13.49
C VAL A 390 1.28 29.57 13.87
N GLN A 391 2.35 30.16 13.31
CA GLN A 391 3.73 29.77 13.65
C GLN A 391 4.06 29.98 15.13
N THR A 392 3.50 31.05 15.75
CA THR A 392 3.65 31.30 17.19
C THR A 392 2.93 30.23 18.00
N ALA A 393 1.70 29.86 17.63
CA ALA A 393 0.93 28.83 18.32
C ALA A 393 1.62 27.45 18.22
N VAL A 394 2.15 27.10 17.03
CA VAL A 394 2.92 25.89 16.82
C VAL A 394 4.17 25.87 17.71
N ALA A 395 4.98 26.94 17.67
CA ALA A 395 6.21 27.00 18.45
C ALA A 395 5.97 26.92 19.98
N GLN A 396 4.89 27.54 20.47
CA GLN A 396 4.49 27.45 21.89
C GLN A 396 4.09 26.04 22.27
N ALA A 397 3.31 25.38 21.42
CA ALA A 397 2.87 24.03 21.67
C ALA A 397 4.02 23.01 21.54
N GLU A 398 4.96 23.20 20.60
CA GLU A 398 6.19 22.40 20.50
C GLU A 398 7.07 22.57 21.75
N ALA A 399 7.19 23.80 22.26
CA ALA A 399 7.96 24.07 23.47
C ALA A 399 7.34 23.39 24.71
N GLU A 400 6.00 23.28 24.78
CA GLU A 400 5.30 22.56 25.84
C GLU A 400 5.48 21.04 25.72
N LEU A 401 5.41 20.50 24.49
CA LEU A 401 5.53 19.06 24.22
C LEU A 401 6.97 18.55 24.44
N GLY A 402 7.98 19.36 24.15
CA GLY A 402 9.38 18.94 24.17
C GLY A 402 9.61 17.67 23.34
N ASP A 403 10.34 16.70 23.91
CA ASP A 403 10.62 15.42 23.25
C ASP A 403 9.49 14.37 23.40
N THR A 404 8.39 14.71 24.10
CA THR A 404 7.30 13.79 24.45
C THR A 404 6.07 13.94 23.52
N GLY A 405 6.15 14.78 22.53
CA GLY A 405 5.10 15.00 21.56
C GLY A 405 5.58 15.72 20.33
N ARG A 406 4.71 15.91 19.36
CA ARG A 406 4.98 16.69 18.13
C ARG A 406 3.73 17.29 17.53
N ILE A 407 3.93 18.26 16.67
CA ILE A 407 2.88 18.87 15.87
C ILE A 407 3.24 18.69 14.40
N LEU A 408 2.23 18.35 13.60
CA LEU A 408 2.33 18.34 12.16
C LEU A 408 1.20 19.20 11.58
N LEU A 409 1.59 20.30 10.93
CA LEU A 409 0.70 21.18 10.19
C LEU A 409 0.83 20.89 8.70
N ARG A 410 -0.24 20.41 8.06
CA ARG A 410 -0.17 20.01 6.64
C ARG A 410 -1.37 20.54 5.84
N PRO A 411 -1.13 21.39 4.82
CA PRO A 411 -2.16 21.71 3.85
C PRO A 411 -2.62 20.45 3.08
N SER A 412 -3.94 20.30 2.90
CA SER A 412 -4.47 19.22 2.06
C SER A 412 -4.09 19.44 0.59
N GLY A 413 -3.73 18.37 -0.12
CA GLY A 413 -3.44 18.43 -1.56
C GLY A 413 -4.68 18.79 -2.39
N THR A 414 -5.83 18.22 -2.03
CA THR A 414 -7.06 18.24 -2.83
C THR A 414 -8.16 19.12 -2.26
N GLU A 415 -8.19 19.38 -0.94
CA GLU A 415 -9.25 20.07 -0.25
C GLU A 415 -8.80 21.46 0.23
N PRO A 416 -9.70 22.45 0.40
CA PRO A 416 -9.37 23.78 0.91
C PRO A 416 -9.27 23.76 2.44
N LEU A 417 -8.37 22.93 3.00
CA LEU A 417 -8.18 22.79 4.44
C LEU A 417 -6.73 22.55 4.83
N ILE A 418 -6.44 22.85 6.08
CA ILE A 418 -5.18 22.51 6.77
C ILE A 418 -5.48 21.42 7.81
N ARG A 419 -4.67 20.40 7.84
CA ARG A 419 -4.70 19.32 8.83
C ARG A 419 -3.73 19.65 9.95
N VAL A 420 -4.27 19.82 11.16
CA VAL A 420 -3.50 20.02 12.39
C VAL A 420 -3.48 18.69 13.12
N MET A 421 -2.31 18.07 13.20
CA MET A 421 -2.09 16.82 13.94
C MET A 421 -1.19 17.10 15.14
N VAL A 422 -1.61 16.64 16.30
CA VAL A 422 -0.81 16.70 17.53
C VAL A 422 -0.72 15.32 18.13
N GLU A 423 0.49 14.89 18.45
CA GLU A 423 0.78 13.72 19.25
C GLU A 423 1.38 14.14 20.59
N ALA A 424 0.95 13.51 21.66
CA ALA A 424 1.45 13.77 23.01
C ALA A 424 1.40 12.50 23.86
N ALA A 425 2.14 12.50 24.98
CA ALA A 425 2.11 11.40 25.93
C ALA A 425 0.73 11.19 26.59
N ASP A 426 -0.14 12.21 26.56
CA ASP A 426 -1.45 12.22 27.16
C ASP A 426 -2.50 12.77 26.17
N GLN A 427 -3.69 12.13 26.14
CA GLN A 427 -4.77 12.46 25.22
C GLN A 427 -5.33 13.88 25.44
N ASP A 428 -5.42 14.33 26.70
CA ASP A 428 -5.99 15.64 27.02
C ASP A 428 -5.01 16.75 26.60
N ILE A 429 -3.71 16.51 26.72
CA ILE A 429 -2.66 17.42 26.21
C ILE A 429 -2.73 17.49 24.68
N ALA A 430 -2.80 16.35 24.00
CA ALA A 430 -2.91 16.31 22.54
C ALA A 430 -4.16 17.08 22.06
N GLN A 431 -5.30 16.85 22.69
CA GLN A 431 -6.57 17.49 22.35
C GLN A 431 -6.51 19.01 22.56
N ARG A 432 -6.03 19.47 23.70
CA ARG A 432 -5.95 20.90 24.03
C ARG A 432 -5.03 21.65 23.06
N LEU A 433 -3.85 21.11 22.79
CA LEU A 433 -2.88 21.73 21.89
C LEU A 433 -3.38 21.70 20.42
N ALA A 434 -4.03 20.62 20.00
CA ALA A 434 -4.62 20.54 18.67
C ALA A 434 -5.70 21.61 18.46
N ILE A 435 -6.57 21.83 19.44
CA ILE A 435 -7.58 22.90 19.41
C ILE A 435 -6.89 24.26 19.36
N THR A 436 -5.89 24.53 20.22
CA THR A 436 -5.18 25.82 20.25
C THR A 436 -4.57 26.16 18.88
N VAL A 437 -3.91 25.20 18.23
CA VAL A 437 -3.31 25.41 16.91
C VAL A 437 -4.38 25.51 15.82
N ALA A 438 -5.46 24.71 15.89
CA ALA A 438 -6.57 24.76 14.95
C ALA A 438 -7.28 26.12 14.99
N ASP A 439 -7.52 26.67 16.18
CA ASP A 439 -8.12 28.01 16.35
C ASP A 439 -7.23 29.11 15.73
N ALA A 440 -5.92 29.03 15.92
CA ALA A 440 -4.97 29.95 15.29
C ALA A 440 -5.00 29.86 13.76
N VAL A 441 -5.11 28.64 13.19
CA VAL A 441 -5.25 28.40 11.75
C VAL A 441 -6.57 28.98 11.24
N GLY A 442 -7.70 28.73 11.93
CA GLY A 442 -9.02 29.25 11.55
C GLY A 442 -9.09 30.78 11.61
N ALA A 443 -8.39 31.41 12.55
CA ALA A 443 -8.32 32.88 12.64
C ALA A 443 -7.41 33.53 11.57
N ALA A 444 -6.55 32.77 10.93
CA ALA A 444 -5.60 33.24 9.90
C ALA A 444 -6.08 32.98 8.46
N GLY A 445 -7.06 32.14 8.25
CA GLY A 445 -7.64 31.74 6.96
C GLY A 445 -9.08 32.15 6.84
#